data_c0bf8a6e9df5d9fae376183c303ea118
#
_entry.id   c0bf8a6e9df5d9fae376183c303ea118
#
_cell.length_a   1.000
_cell.length_b   1.000
_cell.length_c   1.000
_cell.angle_alpha   90.00
_cell.angle_beta   90.00
_cell.angle_gamma   90.00
#
_symmetry.space_group_name_H-M   'P 1'
#
loop_
_entity.id
_entity.type
_entity.pdbx_description
1 polymer ?
#
loop_
_entity_poly.entity_id
_entity_poly.type
_entity_poly.pdbx_seq_one_letter_code
_entity_poly.pdbx_strand_id
1 'polypeptide(L)'
;MADISALANKVAVVGVGTSAYGKFPDKDSTVLAVEAFRAALADGGIKRDSIDGLVIHRTPHYQRLSEMLGVHTRYMSHPQVWGAQSGVEVVKAVGALASGLADYVALIYSDDGGSQSYVYGGPGHRKGPLQDPFEPWGYTAPVARLAMLFRRHAHL
;
A
#
# COMPACT_ATOMS: atom_id res chain seq x y z
N MET A 1 -19.22 -5.24 22.50
CA MET A 1 -18.52 -5.59 21.25
C MET A 1 -19.28 -4.90 20.13
N ALA A 2 -18.64 -4.07 19.32
CA ALA A 2 -19.32 -3.42 18.19
C ALA A 2 -19.79 -4.50 17.22
N ASP A 3 -21.03 -4.38 16.77
CA ASP A 3 -21.62 -5.34 15.83
C ASP A 3 -21.04 -5.11 14.43
N ILE A 4 -20.07 -5.94 14.04
CA ILE A 4 -19.44 -5.90 12.71
C ILE A 4 -20.47 -6.17 11.60
N SER A 5 -21.60 -6.81 11.91
CA SER A 5 -22.68 -7.05 10.94
C SER A 5 -23.27 -5.75 10.40
N ALA A 6 -23.16 -4.65 11.15
CA ALA A 6 -23.61 -3.33 10.73
C ALA A 6 -22.86 -2.79 9.49
N LEU A 7 -21.64 -3.30 9.18
CA LEU A 7 -20.85 -2.95 8.02
C LEU A 7 -21.07 -3.90 6.84
N ALA A 8 -21.73 -5.02 7.05
CA ALA A 8 -21.97 -5.99 5.99
C ALA A 8 -22.81 -5.38 4.86
N ASN A 9 -22.35 -5.57 3.63
CA ASN A 9 -23.00 -5.07 2.40
C ASN A 9 -23.15 -3.54 2.32
N LYS A 10 -22.34 -2.77 3.06
CA LYS A 10 -22.35 -1.30 3.04
C LYS A 10 -21.33 -0.71 2.06
N VAL A 11 -20.32 -1.47 1.71
CA VAL A 11 -19.22 -1.04 0.85
C VAL A 11 -19.01 -2.07 -0.25
N ALA A 12 -18.70 -1.61 -1.46
CA ALA A 12 -18.41 -2.45 -2.60
C ALA A 12 -17.09 -2.03 -3.27
N VAL A 13 -16.39 -2.99 -3.86
CA VAL A 13 -15.31 -2.72 -4.82
C VAL A 13 -15.96 -2.47 -6.17
N VAL A 14 -15.75 -1.28 -6.72
CA VAL A 14 -16.46 -0.82 -7.94
C VAL A 14 -15.54 -0.71 -9.16
N GLY A 15 -14.24 -0.89 -9.00
CA GLY A 15 -13.28 -0.93 -10.08
C GLY A 15 -11.94 -1.46 -9.63
N VAL A 16 -11.25 -2.18 -10.51
CA VAL A 16 -9.92 -2.72 -10.27
C VAL A 16 -9.00 -2.39 -11.45
N GLY A 17 -7.72 -2.16 -11.17
CA GLY A 17 -6.75 -1.82 -12.21
C GLY A 17 -5.34 -2.17 -11.81
N THR A 18 -4.54 -2.55 -12.79
CA THR A 18 -3.12 -2.82 -12.61
C THR A 18 -2.32 -2.10 -13.70
N SER A 19 -1.08 -1.70 -13.37
CA SER A 19 -0.09 -1.36 -14.40
C SER A 19 0.43 -2.63 -15.05
N ALA A 20 1.21 -2.48 -16.13
CA ALA A 20 1.97 -3.59 -16.68
C ALA A 20 3.00 -4.10 -15.65
N TYR A 21 3.26 -5.42 -15.69
CA TYR A 21 4.28 -6.06 -14.86
C TYR A 21 5.59 -6.16 -15.64
N GLY A 22 6.70 -5.82 -14.99
CA GLY A 22 8.02 -5.91 -15.64
C GLY A 22 9.05 -5.01 -15.00
N LYS A 23 10.18 -4.85 -15.70
CA LYS A 23 11.23 -3.89 -15.37
C LYS A 23 11.06 -2.65 -16.24
N PHE A 24 10.84 -1.52 -15.63
CA PHE A 24 10.64 -0.23 -16.30
C PHE A 24 11.62 0.79 -15.74
N PRO A 25 12.85 0.89 -16.32
CA PRO A 25 13.89 1.79 -15.78
C PRO A 25 13.51 3.28 -15.82
N ASP A 26 12.57 3.62 -16.69
CA ASP A 26 12.05 4.96 -16.94
C ASP A 26 10.80 5.33 -16.14
N LYS A 27 10.27 4.39 -15.34
CA LYS A 27 9.06 4.59 -14.53
C LYS A 27 9.36 4.38 -13.05
N ASP A 28 8.98 5.35 -12.24
CA ASP A 28 8.96 5.20 -10.78
C ASP A 28 7.62 4.61 -10.30
N SER A 29 7.57 4.28 -9.03
CA SER A 29 6.35 3.74 -8.40
C SER A 29 5.14 4.68 -8.54
N THR A 30 5.35 5.99 -8.62
CA THR A 30 4.26 6.96 -8.78
C THR A 30 3.62 6.87 -10.16
N VAL A 31 4.43 6.72 -11.22
CA VAL A 31 3.93 6.54 -12.60
C VAL A 31 3.13 5.24 -12.71
N LEU A 32 3.64 4.14 -12.14
CA LEU A 32 2.93 2.86 -12.11
C LEU A 32 1.59 2.95 -11.35
N ALA A 33 1.57 3.69 -10.25
CA ALA A 33 0.35 3.97 -9.49
C ALA A 33 -0.70 4.72 -10.33
N VAL A 34 -0.29 5.74 -11.09
CA VAL A 34 -1.19 6.49 -11.98
C VAL A 34 -1.76 5.62 -13.08
N GLU A 35 -0.96 4.73 -13.68
CA GLU A 35 -1.43 3.78 -14.69
C GLU A 35 -2.50 2.84 -14.12
N ALA A 36 -2.24 2.23 -12.97
CA ALA A 36 -3.18 1.35 -12.29
C ALA A 36 -4.48 2.07 -11.90
N PHE A 37 -4.36 3.30 -11.37
CA PHE A 37 -5.51 4.12 -11.02
C PHE A 37 -6.40 4.43 -12.22
N ARG A 38 -5.81 4.83 -13.37
CA ARG A 38 -6.56 5.07 -14.60
C ARG A 38 -7.29 3.82 -15.09
N ALA A 39 -6.63 2.66 -15.00
CA ALA A 39 -7.24 1.39 -15.34
C ALA A 39 -8.43 1.07 -14.43
N ALA A 40 -8.32 1.30 -13.13
CA ALA A 40 -9.41 1.09 -12.16
C ALA A 40 -10.61 2.03 -12.41
N LEU A 41 -10.35 3.30 -12.73
CA LEU A 41 -11.42 4.24 -13.10
C LEU A 41 -12.16 3.80 -14.37
N ALA A 42 -11.43 3.32 -15.37
CA ALA A 42 -12.01 2.84 -16.63
C ALA A 42 -12.84 1.57 -16.40
N ASP A 43 -12.35 0.62 -15.60
CA ASP A 43 -13.04 -0.61 -15.24
C ASP A 43 -14.36 -0.32 -14.51
N GLY A 44 -14.36 0.56 -13.53
CA GLY A 44 -15.54 0.94 -12.76
C GLY A 44 -16.46 1.96 -13.43
N GLY A 45 -16.05 2.55 -14.56
CA GLY A 45 -16.79 3.67 -15.17
C GLY A 45 -16.87 4.92 -14.28
N ILE A 46 -15.91 5.10 -13.38
CA ILE A 46 -15.93 6.13 -12.34
C ILE A 46 -15.20 7.38 -12.85
N LYS A 47 -15.79 8.54 -12.58
CA LYS A 47 -15.12 9.81 -12.87
C LYS A 47 -14.03 10.06 -11.83
N ARG A 48 -12.85 10.52 -12.28
CA ARG A 48 -11.73 10.89 -11.40
C ARG A 48 -12.16 11.85 -10.28
N ASP A 49 -12.94 12.84 -10.61
CA ASP A 49 -13.38 13.91 -9.70
C ASP A 49 -14.38 13.42 -8.63
N SER A 50 -14.85 12.18 -8.73
CA SER A 50 -15.66 11.52 -7.69
C SER A 50 -14.80 10.92 -6.60
N ILE A 51 -13.49 10.73 -6.84
CA ILE A 51 -12.58 10.15 -5.83
C ILE A 51 -12.26 11.22 -4.80
N ASP A 52 -12.67 10.99 -3.56
CA ASP A 52 -12.52 11.91 -2.44
C ASP A 52 -11.81 11.29 -1.22
N GLY A 53 -11.43 10.01 -1.33
CA GLY A 53 -10.59 9.31 -0.38
C GLY A 53 -9.40 8.61 -1.04
N LEU A 54 -8.25 8.59 -0.37
CA LEU A 54 -7.04 7.97 -0.85
C LEU A 54 -6.34 7.19 0.27
N VAL A 55 -6.14 5.90 0.06
CA VAL A 55 -5.32 5.05 0.93
C VAL A 55 -4.18 4.49 0.10
N ILE A 56 -2.95 4.79 0.49
CA ILE A 56 -1.76 4.46 -0.31
C ILE A 56 -0.78 3.59 0.45
N HIS A 57 -0.10 2.73 -0.31
CA HIS A 57 0.97 1.90 0.21
C HIS A 57 2.19 1.90 -0.72
N ARG A 58 3.37 1.93 -0.11
CA ARG A 58 4.70 1.89 -0.74
C ARG A 58 5.03 3.02 -1.72
N THR A 59 4.10 3.86 -2.04
CA THR A 59 4.37 5.07 -2.82
C THR A 59 4.99 6.12 -1.89
N PRO A 60 6.21 6.58 -2.14
CA PRO A 60 6.98 7.34 -1.15
C PRO A 60 6.43 8.73 -0.83
N HIS A 61 5.70 9.36 -1.74
CA HIS A 61 5.25 10.75 -1.61
C HIS A 61 3.77 10.87 -1.94
N TYR A 62 2.91 10.85 -0.92
CA TYR A 62 1.46 10.93 -1.11
C TYR A 62 1.01 12.26 -1.75
N GLN A 63 1.68 13.39 -1.43
CA GLN A 63 1.38 14.69 -2.03
C GLN A 63 1.60 14.64 -3.55
N ARG A 64 2.78 14.18 -3.97
CA ARG A 64 3.09 14.03 -5.39
C ARG A 64 2.11 13.08 -6.08
N LEU A 65 1.75 11.99 -5.43
CA LEU A 65 0.78 11.05 -6.00
C LEU A 65 -0.60 11.71 -6.17
N SER A 66 -1.14 12.39 -5.16
CA SER A 66 -2.45 13.05 -5.25
C SER A 66 -2.48 14.14 -6.33
N GLU A 67 -1.39 14.90 -6.48
CA GLU A 67 -1.22 15.87 -7.55
C GLU A 67 -1.21 15.21 -8.93
N MET A 68 -0.46 14.12 -9.11
CA MET A 68 -0.39 13.39 -10.38
C MET A 68 -1.71 12.67 -10.73
N LEU A 69 -2.46 12.22 -9.74
CA LEU A 69 -3.80 11.67 -9.91
C LEU A 69 -4.83 12.76 -10.22
N GLY A 70 -4.57 13.99 -9.80
CA GLY A 70 -5.49 15.13 -9.93
C GLY A 70 -6.76 14.93 -9.10
N VAL A 71 -6.63 14.40 -7.88
CA VAL A 71 -7.75 14.14 -6.96
C VAL A 71 -7.71 15.10 -5.78
N HIS A 72 -8.89 15.54 -5.33
CA HIS A 72 -9.07 16.38 -4.14
C HIS A 72 -9.68 15.54 -3.02
N THR A 73 -8.84 15.07 -2.10
CA THR A 73 -9.24 14.11 -1.08
C THR A 73 -9.69 14.78 0.20
N ARG A 74 -10.85 14.36 0.74
CA ARG A 74 -11.32 14.67 2.10
C ARG A 74 -10.72 13.71 3.12
N TYR A 75 -10.38 12.49 2.69
CA TYR A 75 -9.79 11.46 3.51
C TYR A 75 -8.49 10.96 2.89
N MET A 76 -7.45 10.84 3.70
CA MET A 76 -6.19 10.26 3.28
C MET A 76 -5.60 9.40 4.39
N SER A 77 -5.07 8.24 4.02
CA SER A 77 -4.34 7.36 4.93
C SER A 77 -3.15 6.71 4.24
N HIS A 78 -2.04 6.67 4.95
CA HIS A 78 -0.82 5.95 4.55
C HIS A 78 -0.41 5.05 5.72
N PRO A 79 -1.02 3.88 5.87
CA PRO A 79 -0.63 2.95 6.91
C PRO A 79 0.78 2.42 6.65
N GLN A 80 1.62 2.46 7.67
CA GLN A 80 2.98 1.90 7.61
C GLN A 80 3.03 0.57 8.37
N VAL A 81 2.35 -0.43 7.83
CA VAL A 81 2.28 -1.78 8.41
C VAL A 81 2.88 -2.78 7.44
N TRP A 82 3.94 -3.45 7.85
CA TRP A 82 4.62 -4.44 7.02
C TRP A 82 3.88 -5.77 7.00
N GLY A 83 3.73 -6.36 5.81
CA GLY A 83 3.23 -7.73 5.63
C GLY A 83 1.70 -7.89 5.64
N ALA A 84 0.98 -7.22 6.52
CA ALA A 84 -0.49 -7.30 6.61
C ALA A 84 -1.20 -6.08 5.98
N GLN A 85 -0.47 -5.31 5.19
CA GLN A 85 -0.86 -3.97 4.79
C GLN A 85 -2.13 -3.93 3.95
N SER A 86 -2.28 -4.80 2.96
CA SER A 86 -3.47 -4.81 2.10
C SER A 86 -4.78 -4.98 2.88
N GLY A 87 -4.78 -5.85 3.90
CA GLY A 87 -5.93 -6.01 4.78
C GLY A 87 -6.22 -4.75 5.62
N VAL A 88 -5.17 -4.12 6.15
CA VAL A 88 -5.30 -2.86 6.92
C VAL A 88 -5.83 -1.72 6.05
N GLU A 89 -5.40 -1.63 4.80
CA GLU A 89 -5.89 -0.64 3.84
C GLU A 89 -7.38 -0.80 3.53
N VAL A 90 -7.83 -2.04 3.31
CA VAL A 90 -9.24 -2.33 3.10
C VAL A 90 -10.06 -1.93 4.34
N VAL A 91 -9.62 -2.29 5.55
CA VAL A 91 -10.30 -1.91 6.80
C VAL A 91 -10.39 -0.39 6.95
N LYS A 92 -9.31 0.34 6.61
CA LYS A 92 -9.30 1.81 6.67
C LYS A 92 -10.26 2.44 5.65
N ALA A 93 -10.30 1.92 4.42
CA ALA A 93 -11.23 2.38 3.40
C ALA A 93 -12.69 2.12 3.81
N VAL A 94 -13.00 0.92 4.30
CA VAL A 94 -14.33 0.58 4.82
C VAL A 94 -14.73 1.51 5.97
N GLY A 95 -13.80 1.76 6.90
CA GLY A 95 -14.04 2.69 8.01
C GLY A 95 -14.33 4.11 7.54
N ALA A 96 -13.56 4.62 6.57
CA ALA A 96 -13.77 5.96 6.00
C ALA A 96 -15.14 6.08 5.30
N LEU A 97 -15.49 5.10 4.47
CA LEU A 97 -16.78 5.07 3.76
C LEU A 97 -17.95 4.94 4.73
N ALA A 98 -17.88 4.03 5.69
CA ALA A 98 -18.95 3.79 6.65
C ALA A 98 -19.18 4.96 7.62
N SER A 99 -18.14 5.76 7.88
CA SER A 99 -18.26 6.98 8.73
C SER A 99 -18.56 8.26 7.95
N GLY A 100 -18.72 8.19 6.61
CA GLY A 100 -19.00 9.34 5.76
C GLY A 100 -17.81 10.29 5.58
N LEU A 101 -16.59 9.84 5.89
CA LEU A 101 -15.36 10.62 5.65
C LEU A 101 -15.03 10.71 4.16
N ALA A 102 -15.48 9.74 3.37
CA ALA A 102 -15.37 9.72 1.92
C ALA A 102 -16.53 8.94 1.30
N ASP A 103 -16.83 9.23 0.03
CA ASP A 103 -17.84 8.51 -0.75
C ASP A 103 -17.19 7.51 -1.73
N TYR A 104 -16.00 7.84 -2.24
CA TYR A 104 -15.18 6.97 -3.09
C TYR A 104 -13.73 6.97 -2.62
N VAL A 105 -13.24 5.81 -2.21
CA VAL A 105 -11.84 5.65 -1.76
C VAL A 105 -11.05 4.84 -2.78
N ALA A 106 -9.97 5.43 -3.29
CA ALA A 106 -8.98 4.70 -4.07
C ALA A 106 -7.95 4.06 -3.12
N LEU A 107 -7.77 2.74 -3.26
CA LEU A 107 -6.70 1.99 -2.62
C LEU A 107 -5.57 1.80 -3.63
N ILE A 108 -4.39 2.35 -3.37
CA ILE A 108 -3.28 2.29 -4.32
C ILE A 108 -2.05 1.68 -3.66
N TYR A 109 -1.60 0.59 -4.25
CA TYR A 109 -0.30 -0.01 -3.98
C TYR A 109 0.59 0.16 -5.20
N SER A 110 1.82 0.64 -5.02
CA SER A 110 2.81 0.65 -6.09
C SER A 110 4.22 0.46 -5.58
N ASP A 111 5.00 -0.30 -6.33
CA ASP A 111 6.38 -0.62 -6.01
C ASP A 111 7.17 -0.77 -7.32
N ASP A 112 8.32 -0.12 -7.40
CA ASP A 112 9.26 -0.18 -8.54
C ASP A 112 10.52 -1.01 -8.20
N GLY A 113 10.51 -1.76 -7.11
CA GLY A 113 11.65 -2.54 -6.63
C GLY A 113 12.25 -3.50 -7.65
N GLY A 114 11.44 -3.99 -8.59
CA GLY A 114 11.90 -4.81 -9.70
C GLY A 114 12.77 -4.07 -10.72
N SER A 115 12.57 -2.75 -10.86
CA SER A 115 13.35 -1.88 -11.77
C SER A 115 14.57 -1.27 -11.10
N GLN A 116 14.50 -1.05 -9.81
CA GLN A 116 15.55 -0.51 -8.97
C GLN A 116 16.46 -1.64 -8.52
N SER A 117 17.54 -1.96 -9.00
CA SER A 117 18.50 -3.03 -8.60
C SER A 117 18.54 -3.34 -7.09
N TYR A 118 17.38 -3.66 -6.54
CA TYR A 118 17.04 -3.66 -5.14
C TYR A 118 17.02 -5.10 -4.62
N VAL A 119 17.90 -5.40 -3.69
CA VAL A 119 17.96 -6.72 -3.06
C VAL A 119 17.08 -6.70 -1.81
N TYR A 120 15.99 -7.44 -1.82
CA TYR A 120 15.12 -7.59 -0.67
C TYR A 120 15.91 -8.10 0.55
N GLY A 121 15.95 -7.30 1.62
CA GLY A 121 16.72 -7.60 2.82
C GLY A 121 18.22 -7.28 2.73
N GLY A 122 18.69 -6.68 1.64
CA GLY A 122 20.07 -6.20 1.51
C GLY A 122 20.32 -4.90 2.31
N PRO A 123 21.59 -4.48 2.42
CA PRO A 123 21.97 -3.21 3.02
C PRO A 123 21.23 -2.06 2.33
N GLY A 124 20.57 -1.20 3.11
CA GLY A 124 19.79 -0.08 2.60
C GLY A 124 18.35 -0.40 2.21
N HIS A 125 17.90 -1.63 2.41
CA HIS A 125 16.49 -2.02 2.22
C HIS A 125 15.51 -1.20 3.07
N ARG A 126 15.95 -0.73 4.20
CA ARG A 126 15.17 0.11 5.12
C ARG A 126 15.84 1.48 5.26
N LYS A 127 15.36 2.43 4.49
CA LYS A 127 15.63 3.85 4.75
C LYS A 127 14.47 4.40 5.58
N GLY A 128 14.55 4.28 6.89
CA GLY A 128 13.55 4.83 7.79
C GLY A 128 14.15 5.18 9.16
N PRO A 129 13.48 6.05 9.94
CA PRO A 129 13.99 6.53 11.23
C PRO A 129 14.05 5.44 12.32
N LEU A 130 13.40 4.31 12.11
CA LEU A 130 13.48 3.14 12.99
C LEU A 130 14.51 2.16 12.42
N GLN A 131 15.79 2.42 12.73
CA GLN A 131 16.82 1.43 12.54
C GLN A 131 16.50 0.23 13.42
N ASP A 132 16.42 -0.93 12.80
CA ASP A 132 16.24 -2.17 13.52
C ASP A 132 17.48 -2.43 14.38
N PRO A 133 17.35 -2.64 15.69
CA PRO A 133 18.49 -2.87 16.58
C PRO A 133 19.32 -4.10 16.18
N PHE A 134 18.78 -4.97 15.32
CA PHE A 134 19.48 -6.15 14.82
C PHE A 134 20.25 -5.93 13.52
N GLU A 135 20.10 -4.78 12.87
CA GLU A 135 20.73 -4.46 11.60
C GLU A 135 22.28 -4.49 11.67
N PRO A 136 22.94 -3.97 12.75
CA PRO A 136 24.39 -4.05 12.90
C PRO A 136 24.93 -5.49 12.95
N TRP A 137 24.08 -6.45 13.26
CA TRP A 137 24.41 -7.87 13.35
C TRP A 137 24.10 -8.64 12.07
N GLY A 138 23.77 -7.94 10.99
CA GLY A 138 23.46 -8.54 9.69
C GLY A 138 22.02 -9.05 9.54
N TYR A 139 21.14 -8.81 10.50
CA TYR A 139 19.73 -9.21 10.42
C TYR A 139 18.90 -8.15 9.69
N THR A 140 19.14 -8.03 8.40
CA THR A 140 18.53 -6.99 7.56
C THR A 140 17.17 -7.34 6.98
N ALA A 141 16.74 -8.59 7.13
CA ALA A 141 15.45 -9.08 6.60
C ALA A 141 14.62 -9.83 7.67
N PRO A 142 13.28 -9.79 7.58
CA PRO A 142 12.41 -10.57 8.46
C PRO A 142 12.73 -12.06 8.46
N VAL A 143 13.14 -12.61 7.32
CA VAL A 143 13.54 -14.01 7.17
C VAL A 143 14.71 -14.38 8.08
N ALA A 144 15.69 -13.50 8.26
CA ALA A 144 16.83 -13.76 9.13
C ALA A 144 16.38 -13.94 10.60
N ARG A 145 15.42 -13.13 11.05
CA ARG A 145 14.86 -13.24 12.42
C ARG A 145 14.04 -14.51 12.59
N LEU A 146 13.20 -14.84 11.61
CA LEU A 146 12.42 -16.07 11.61
C LEU A 146 13.34 -17.30 11.63
N ALA A 147 14.43 -17.27 10.88
CA ALA A 147 15.43 -18.35 10.88
C ALA A 147 16.06 -18.55 12.28
N MET A 148 16.32 -17.48 13.02
CA MET A 148 16.83 -17.58 14.39
C MET A 148 15.80 -18.18 15.37
N LEU A 149 14.53 -17.76 15.26
CA LEU A 149 13.44 -18.35 16.05
C LEU A 149 13.27 -19.84 15.74
N PHE A 150 13.29 -20.20 14.47
CA PHE A 150 13.21 -21.59 14.04
C PHE A 150 14.38 -22.43 14.56
N ARG A 151 15.60 -21.90 14.47
CA ARG A 151 16.80 -22.58 14.99
C ARG A 151 16.72 -22.82 16.50
N ARG A 152 16.21 -21.84 17.25
CA ARG A 152 15.98 -22.00 18.70
C ARG A 152 14.95 -23.08 18.96
N HIS A 153 13.85 -23.09 18.24
CA HIS A 153 12.81 -24.13 18.37
C HIS A 153 13.34 -25.54 18.07
N ALA A 154 14.19 -25.66 17.05
CA ALA A 154 14.79 -26.95 16.68
C ALA A 154 15.85 -27.43 17.69
N HIS A 155 16.34 -26.56 18.59
CA HIS A 155 17.31 -26.92 19.63
C HIS A 155 16.65 -27.34 20.95
N LEU A 156 15.38 -26.97 21.17
CA LEU A 156 14.59 -27.36 22.33
C LEU A 156 14.01 -28.76 22.15
#